data_b37bb6b6abe2195c57144436d8394858
#
_entry.id   b37bb6b6abe2195c57144436d8394858
#
_cell.length_a   1.000
_cell.length_b   1.000
_cell.length_c   1.000
_cell.angle_alpha   90.00
_cell.angle_beta   90.00
_cell.angle_gamma   90.00
#
_symmetry.space_group_name_H-M   'P 1'
#
loop_
_entity.id
_entity.type
_entity.pdbx_description
1 polymer ?
#
loop_
_entity_poly.entity_id
_entity_poly.type
_entity_poly.pdbx_seq_one_letter_code
_entity_poly.pdbx_strand_id
1 'polypeptide(L)'
;MATNDVSANVHDHGKAVDEQKKKAQCNYCGKVVSGFTRLKYHLAGKRGDVSACGEVPANVKELMKEKIHELERRKLRKGVEKMNPPDLSLKRKSSLESKNVKQRKVGTIQSAGSDSGKHAKNDPVSRVNEIVSFSVLSIGSKKASSDKEGEDIPVSQAKKCIGRFLYEMGTDFSAATPTSLRRMINGIHSCHQVEYEFPSHQELKGCILQDEVKEMLHHVHGIRDTWATTGCSIVVDGWKDEKGRNLMNFLVDCPWGPICLRLCDISTLSDDVHSLVLLFEQVIAEVGVENVVQIVSHSASECMAAVGNTLMDKYPTLFWTVSASHCIEMMLEKIGMMGTTREILDKAKTITRFIYCHAMVLNLMRNHTLVHDLVKPSKSKSAIPFLTLQNIVLEKGRLEKMFISSEWKTSCWASRREGKRVADIVLDPSFWSGAEMVLKPTIPLVGVLCSIIRGDKGQMCYIYETMDAVKEDIAEEFENNESQYMPFWELIDEIWNNHLHSALHAAANHLNPAIFYSRDYNFDKEVFEGINCCIEHMVPDEHIQNEIWLQLEQYKDAEGDFGLGKATERRNIFHPG
;
A
#
# COMPACT_ATOMS: atom_id res chain seq x y z
N MET A 1 22.71 -15.47 -44.90
CA MET A 1 21.63 -14.47 -44.75
C MET A 1 22.00 -13.63 -43.54
N ALA A 2 22.34 -12.37 -43.74
CA ALA A 2 22.79 -11.48 -42.67
C ALA A 2 21.60 -11.16 -41.75
N THR A 3 21.72 -11.45 -40.48
CA THR A 3 20.80 -11.00 -39.43
C THR A 3 21.02 -9.49 -39.29
N ASN A 4 20.12 -8.68 -39.84
CA ASN A 4 20.08 -7.23 -39.61
C ASN A 4 19.73 -7.02 -38.12
N ASP A 5 20.75 -6.69 -37.35
CA ASP A 5 20.62 -6.30 -35.95
C ASP A 5 19.84 -4.98 -35.91
N VAL A 6 18.57 -5.02 -35.43
CA VAL A 6 17.69 -3.85 -35.37
C VAL A 6 18.06 -3.05 -34.12
N SER A 7 18.36 -1.77 -34.30
CA SER A 7 18.71 -0.89 -33.18
C SER A 7 17.60 -0.79 -32.15
N ALA A 8 17.95 -0.99 -30.87
CA ALA A 8 17.06 -0.84 -29.75
C ALA A 8 16.86 0.62 -29.30
N ASN A 9 17.53 1.57 -29.97
CA ASN A 9 17.46 2.98 -29.60
C ASN A 9 16.36 3.69 -30.42
N VAL A 10 15.35 4.24 -29.74
CA VAL A 10 14.24 4.97 -30.35
C VAL A 10 14.70 6.15 -31.22
N HIS A 11 15.87 6.73 -30.94
CA HIS A 11 16.43 7.85 -31.72
C HIS A 11 16.82 7.44 -33.14
N ASP A 12 17.08 6.16 -33.39
CA ASP A 12 17.43 5.65 -34.72
C ASP A 12 16.19 5.47 -35.60
N HIS A 13 15.00 5.48 -35.02
CA HIS A 13 13.70 5.31 -35.65
C HIS A 13 12.92 6.62 -35.87
N GLY A 14 13.52 7.78 -35.52
CA GLY A 14 12.92 9.08 -35.72
C GLY A 14 13.92 10.23 -35.74
N LYS A 15 13.51 11.37 -36.30
CA LYS A 15 14.32 12.58 -36.38
C LYS A 15 13.75 13.68 -35.48
N ALA A 16 14.61 14.41 -34.75
CA ALA A 16 14.21 15.64 -34.09
C ALA A 16 13.85 16.71 -35.13
N VAL A 17 12.65 17.27 -35.03
CA VAL A 17 12.15 18.29 -35.99
C VAL A 17 12.17 19.67 -35.38
N ASP A 18 11.99 19.77 -34.05
CA ASP A 18 12.02 21.03 -33.29
C ASP A 18 12.60 20.75 -31.91
N GLU A 19 13.86 21.15 -31.71
CA GLU A 19 14.55 20.94 -30.42
C GLU A 19 13.96 21.78 -29.29
N GLN A 20 13.43 22.99 -29.61
CA GLN A 20 12.81 23.87 -28.59
C GLN A 20 11.45 23.31 -28.13
N LYS A 21 10.67 22.73 -29.05
CA LYS A 21 9.36 22.14 -28.78
C LYS A 21 9.42 20.63 -28.54
N LYS A 22 10.62 20.05 -28.49
CA LYS A 22 10.85 18.61 -28.27
C LYS A 22 9.99 17.71 -29.19
N LYS A 23 9.87 18.05 -30.50
CA LYS A 23 9.12 17.26 -31.48
C LYS A 23 10.02 16.25 -32.21
N ALA A 24 9.51 15.04 -32.40
CA ALA A 24 10.18 13.98 -33.15
C ALA A 24 9.29 13.50 -34.31
N GLN A 25 9.86 13.26 -35.48
CA GLN A 25 9.20 12.72 -36.66
C GLN A 25 9.54 11.24 -36.83
N CYS A 26 8.53 10.40 -37.03
CA CYS A 26 8.69 8.99 -37.31
C CYS A 26 9.36 8.76 -38.69
N ASN A 27 10.41 7.94 -38.75
CA ASN A 27 11.10 7.64 -39.99
C ASN A 27 10.27 6.75 -40.94
N TYR A 28 9.24 6.07 -40.46
CA TYR A 28 8.43 5.13 -41.25
C TYR A 28 7.20 5.80 -41.86
N CYS A 29 6.38 6.48 -41.10
CA CYS A 29 5.14 7.10 -41.59
C CYS A 29 5.16 8.63 -41.64
N GLY A 30 6.29 9.28 -41.31
CA GLY A 30 6.43 10.74 -41.34
C GLY A 30 5.67 11.52 -40.27
N LYS A 31 4.90 10.85 -39.40
CA LYS A 31 4.10 11.51 -38.34
C LYS A 31 4.99 12.21 -37.34
N VAL A 32 4.64 13.46 -37.00
CA VAL A 32 5.32 14.23 -35.95
C VAL A 32 4.60 14.06 -34.62
N VAL A 33 5.37 13.69 -33.60
CA VAL A 33 4.90 13.46 -32.23
C VAL A 33 5.67 14.30 -31.22
N SER A 34 5.12 14.49 -30.01
CA SER A 34 5.76 15.32 -28.98
C SER A 34 6.85 14.53 -28.24
N GLY A 35 8.03 14.42 -28.87
CA GLY A 35 9.23 13.82 -28.31
C GLY A 35 9.41 12.33 -28.54
N PHE A 36 10.60 11.85 -28.21
CA PHE A 36 11.02 10.47 -28.47
C PHE A 36 10.30 9.42 -27.57
N THR A 37 9.77 9.83 -26.43
CA THR A 37 8.94 8.94 -25.59
C THR A 37 7.64 8.59 -26.33
N ARG A 38 6.94 9.59 -26.86
CA ARG A 38 5.74 9.35 -27.68
C ARG A 38 6.02 8.67 -29.00
N LEU A 39 7.20 8.92 -29.60
CA LEU A 39 7.64 8.16 -30.76
C LEU A 39 7.76 6.66 -30.44
N LYS A 40 8.28 6.32 -29.26
CA LYS A 40 8.36 4.92 -28.82
C LYS A 40 6.97 4.26 -28.74
N TYR A 41 5.99 4.94 -28.12
CA TYR A 41 4.60 4.46 -28.04
C TYR A 41 3.95 4.34 -29.42
N HIS A 42 4.16 5.31 -30.31
CA HIS A 42 3.71 5.28 -31.69
C HIS A 42 4.27 4.08 -32.46
N LEU A 43 5.57 3.77 -32.32
CA LEU A 43 6.23 2.64 -32.96
C LEU A 43 5.79 1.30 -32.37
N ALA A 44 5.61 1.24 -31.07
CA ALA A 44 5.12 0.05 -30.37
C ALA A 44 3.65 -0.26 -30.70
N GLY A 45 2.90 0.73 -31.17
CA GLY A 45 1.47 0.60 -31.40
C GLY A 45 0.64 0.60 -30.12
N LYS A 46 1.20 1.15 -29.02
CA LYS A 46 0.48 1.29 -27.74
C LYS A 46 -0.59 2.35 -27.91
N ARG A 47 -1.87 1.99 -27.65
CA ARG A 47 -2.99 2.93 -27.64
C ARG A 47 -2.86 3.89 -26.46
N GLY A 48 -3.35 5.10 -26.61
CA GLY A 48 -3.30 6.16 -25.62
C GLY A 48 -2.82 7.47 -26.26
N ASP A 49 -1.63 7.91 -25.91
CA ASP A 49 -1.06 9.22 -26.28
C ASP A 49 -0.83 9.46 -27.78
N VAL A 50 -0.75 8.42 -28.60
CA VAL A 50 -0.41 8.54 -30.03
C VAL A 50 -1.00 7.39 -30.84
N SER A 51 -1.57 7.67 -32.03
CA SER A 51 -2.02 6.61 -32.92
C SER A 51 -0.86 5.71 -33.35
N ALA A 52 -1.12 4.40 -33.43
CA ALA A 52 -0.14 3.40 -33.85
C ALA A 52 0.45 3.70 -35.23
N CYS A 53 1.73 3.37 -35.45
CA CYS A 53 2.35 3.45 -36.74
C CYS A 53 1.91 2.28 -37.63
N GLY A 54 1.28 2.58 -38.77
CA GLY A 54 0.88 1.55 -39.74
C GLY A 54 2.04 1.00 -40.59
N GLU A 55 3.17 1.71 -40.64
CA GLU A 55 4.29 1.40 -41.55
C GLU A 55 5.57 0.92 -40.84
N VAL A 56 5.51 0.74 -39.51
CA VAL A 56 6.64 0.26 -38.72
C VAL A 56 6.89 -1.24 -39.00
N PRO A 57 8.13 -1.69 -39.23
CA PRO A 57 8.46 -3.11 -39.37
C PRO A 57 8.13 -3.88 -38.08
N ALA A 58 7.64 -5.12 -38.22
CA ALA A 58 7.20 -5.94 -37.12
C ALA A 58 8.28 -6.16 -36.02
N ASN A 59 9.53 -6.35 -36.43
CA ASN A 59 10.66 -6.51 -35.51
C ASN A 59 10.97 -5.24 -34.70
N VAL A 60 10.83 -4.04 -35.29
CA VAL A 60 10.97 -2.76 -34.58
C VAL A 60 9.82 -2.55 -33.62
N LYS A 61 8.60 -2.90 -34.03
CA LYS A 61 7.40 -2.81 -33.18
C LYS A 61 7.52 -3.65 -31.92
N GLU A 62 7.93 -4.91 -32.06
CA GLU A 62 8.14 -5.81 -30.91
C GLU A 62 9.27 -5.32 -30.00
N LEU A 63 10.38 -4.87 -30.57
CA LEU A 63 11.51 -4.32 -29.82
C LEU A 63 11.12 -3.09 -29.00
N MET A 64 10.27 -2.21 -29.55
CA MET A 64 9.76 -1.03 -28.83
C MET A 64 8.76 -1.40 -27.73
N LYS A 65 7.93 -2.44 -27.92
CA LYS A 65 7.08 -3.00 -26.86
C LYS A 65 7.91 -3.54 -25.70
N GLU A 66 8.93 -4.36 -25.97
CA GLU A 66 9.84 -4.87 -24.94
C GLU A 66 10.51 -3.75 -24.13
N LYS A 67 10.92 -2.68 -24.81
CA LYS A 67 11.53 -1.51 -24.13
C LYS A 67 10.55 -0.74 -23.26
N ILE A 68 9.29 -0.67 -23.63
CA ILE A 68 8.24 -0.07 -22.80
C ILE A 68 8.01 -0.96 -21.58
N HIS A 69 7.83 -2.27 -21.75
CA HIS A 69 7.68 -3.22 -20.64
C HIS A 69 8.88 -3.22 -19.68
N GLU A 70 10.12 -3.10 -20.20
CA GLU A 70 11.31 -3.01 -19.35
C GLU A 70 11.31 -1.73 -18.51
N LEU A 71 10.89 -0.59 -19.07
CA LEU A 71 10.79 0.68 -18.36
C LEU A 71 9.69 0.64 -17.28
N GLU A 72 8.58 0.00 -17.56
CA GLU A 72 7.46 -0.19 -16.66
C GLU A 72 7.83 -1.14 -15.51
N ARG A 73 8.49 -2.27 -15.81
CA ARG A 73 9.08 -3.14 -14.78
C ARG A 73 10.09 -2.40 -13.90
N ARG A 74 10.91 -1.50 -14.47
CA ARG A 74 11.83 -0.65 -13.68
C ARG A 74 11.08 0.37 -12.82
N LYS A 75 9.97 0.93 -13.31
CA LYS A 75 9.11 1.83 -12.52
C LYS A 75 8.43 1.08 -11.37
N LEU A 76 7.89 -0.11 -11.64
CA LEU A 76 7.32 -1.02 -10.63
C LEU A 76 8.38 -1.43 -9.59
N ARG A 77 9.61 -1.80 -10.02
CA ARG A 77 10.72 -2.08 -9.10
C ARG A 77 11.09 -0.87 -8.26
N LYS A 78 11.19 0.32 -8.85
CA LYS A 78 11.45 1.57 -8.10
C LYS A 78 10.30 1.97 -7.18
N GLY A 79 9.05 1.69 -7.55
CA GLY A 79 7.89 1.83 -6.68
C GLY A 79 7.97 0.87 -5.49
N VAL A 80 8.39 -0.38 -5.72
CA VAL A 80 8.60 -1.40 -4.69
C VAL A 80 9.83 -1.09 -3.83
N GLU A 81 10.93 -0.58 -4.39
CA GLU A 81 12.12 -0.13 -3.63
C GLU A 81 11.84 1.10 -2.76
N LYS A 82 10.97 2.01 -3.19
CA LYS A 82 10.47 3.12 -2.37
C LYS A 82 9.54 2.67 -1.24
N MET A 83 9.01 1.44 -1.28
CA MET A 83 8.20 0.84 -0.21
C MET A 83 9.04 0.24 0.91
N ASN A 84 10.34 0.05 0.71
CA ASN A 84 11.28 -0.32 1.77
C ASN A 84 11.93 0.97 2.26
N PRO A 85 11.91 1.28 3.58
CA PRO A 85 12.78 2.31 4.11
C PRO A 85 14.23 1.90 3.78
N PRO A 86 15.15 2.86 3.52
CA PRO A 86 16.50 2.52 3.15
C PRO A 86 17.11 1.69 4.26
N ASP A 87 17.46 0.46 3.93
CA ASP A 87 18.24 -0.43 4.77
C ASP A 87 19.62 0.23 4.95
N LEU A 88 19.88 0.73 6.16
CA LEU A 88 21.17 1.24 6.56
C LEU A 88 22.13 0.05 6.78
N SER A 89 22.36 -0.73 5.73
CA SER A 89 23.44 -1.69 5.70
C SER A 89 24.76 -0.94 5.50
N LEU A 90 25.48 -0.80 6.59
CA LEU A 90 26.87 -0.38 6.69
C LEU A 90 27.71 -1.02 5.57
N LYS A 91 28.21 -0.18 4.67
CA LYS A 91 29.34 -0.52 3.80
C LYS A 91 30.55 -0.86 4.67
N ARG A 92 30.74 -2.13 4.99
CA ARG A 92 32.04 -2.62 5.48
C ARG A 92 32.96 -2.75 4.28
N LYS A 93 33.95 -1.85 4.22
CA LYS A 93 35.15 -2.04 3.43
C LYS A 93 35.89 -3.26 3.99
N SER A 94 36.06 -4.25 3.14
CA SER A 94 36.97 -5.38 3.40
C SER A 94 38.41 -4.88 3.33
N SER A 95 39.10 -4.96 4.43
CA SER A 95 40.54 -5.08 4.43
C SER A 95 40.88 -6.42 5.10
N LEU A 96 41.40 -7.29 4.28
CA LEU A 96 42.01 -8.55 4.68
C LEU A 96 43.23 -8.26 5.57
N GLU A 97 43.27 -8.85 6.75
CA GLU A 97 44.51 -9.33 7.34
C GLU A 97 44.22 -10.55 8.22
N SER A 98 44.89 -11.62 7.85
CA SER A 98 44.94 -12.90 8.50
C SER A 98 45.74 -12.82 9.82
N LYS A 99 45.20 -13.42 10.91
CA LYS A 99 46.07 -14.02 11.96
C LYS A 99 45.36 -15.19 12.63
N ASN A 100 46.04 -16.34 12.55
CA ASN A 100 45.84 -17.59 13.28
C ASN A 100 45.74 -17.41 14.80
N VAL A 101 44.82 -18.10 15.46
CA VAL A 101 45.05 -18.65 16.82
C VAL A 101 44.15 -19.88 17.10
N LYS A 102 44.79 -21.01 17.17
CA LYS A 102 44.65 -22.23 17.98
C LYS A 102 43.33 -22.63 18.64
N GLN A 103 42.97 -23.87 18.30
CA GLN A 103 42.07 -24.79 18.99
C GLN A 103 42.36 -24.99 20.48
N ARG A 104 41.31 -25.11 21.29
CA ARG A 104 41.37 -25.86 22.56
C ARG A 104 40.06 -26.67 22.74
N LYS A 105 40.24 -27.99 22.84
CA LYS A 105 39.27 -28.99 23.27
C LYS A 105 39.01 -28.88 24.76
N VAL A 106 37.87 -29.35 25.22
CA VAL A 106 37.49 -30.07 26.46
C VAL A 106 35.96 -29.89 26.61
N GLY A 107 35.08 -30.83 26.89
CA GLY A 107 35.11 -32.17 27.40
C GLY A 107 33.67 -32.50 27.76
N THR A 108 33.26 -33.68 27.49
CA THR A 108 31.99 -34.34 27.76
C THR A 108 31.71 -34.49 29.25
N ILE A 109 30.48 -34.25 29.72
CA ILE A 109 29.91 -34.93 30.90
C ILE A 109 28.45 -35.29 30.64
N GLN A 110 28.13 -36.57 30.82
CA GLN A 110 26.84 -37.23 30.84
C GLN A 110 26.22 -37.14 32.23
N SER A 111 24.89 -37.17 32.32
CA SER A 111 24.04 -38.13 33.08
C SER A 111 22.68 -37.50 33.35
N ALA A 112 21.64 -38.08 32.91
CA ALA A 112 20.74 -39.12 33.45
C ALA A 112 19.60 -38.61 34.32
N GLY A 113 18.38 -38.86 33.88
CA GLY A 113 17.40 -39.52 34.71
C GLY A 113 16.02 -38.89 34.89
N SER A 114 15.03 -39.51 34.26
CA SER A 114 13.66 -39.89 34.71
C SER A 114 12.59 -38.77 34.88
N ASP A 115 11.62 -38.82 34.00
CA ASP A 115 10.26 -39.44 34.08
C ASP A 115 9.16 -38.60 34.73
N SER A 116 8.15 -38.38 33.99
CA SER A 116 6.70 -38.57 34.18
C SER A 116 5.84 -37.47 33.51
N GLY A 117 4.98 -37.95 32.64
CA GLY A 117 4.15 -37.16 31.74
C GLY A 117 2.97 -36.41 32.38
N LYS A 118 2.48 -35.47 31.60
CA LYS A 118 1.03 -35.19 31.42
C LYS A 118 0.81 -34.35 30.16
N HIS A 119 -0.14 -34.80 29.33
CA HIS A 119 -0.62 -34.15 28.13
C HIS A 119 -1.20 -32.74 28.41
N ALA A 120 -0.75 -31.74 27.66
CA ALA A 120 -1.48 -30.53 27.43
C ALA A 120 -1.31 -30.11 25.96
N LYS A 121 -2.44 -29.87 25.30
CA LYS A 121 -2.54 -29.39 23.92
C LYS A 121 -1.93 -28.00 23.84
N ASN A 122 -0.98 -27.80 22.96
CA ASN A 122 -0.34 -26.51 22.72
C ASN A 122 -0.66 -25.98 21.33
N ASP A 123 -1.27 -24.82 21.29
CA ASP A 123 -1.40 -23.96 20.12
C ASP A 123 -0.02 -23.39 19.70
N PRO A 124 0.28 -23.28 18.39
CA PRO A 124 1.63 -22.93 17.92
C PRO A 124 2.02 -21.44 17.99
N VAL A 125 1.19 -20.54 18.52
CA VAL A 125 1.45 -19.08 18.43
C VAL A 125 2.17 -18.51 19.66
N SER A 126 2.31 -19.27 20.76
CA SER A 126 2.91 -18.76 22.00
C SER A 126 4.40 -19.10 22.21
N ARG A 127 5.09 -19.65 21.21
CA ARG A 127 6.50 -20.10 21.36
C ARG A 127 7.57 -19.19 20.78
N VAL A 128 7.28 -17.96 20.42
CA VAL A 128 8.31 -17.03 19.93
C VAL A 128 8.91 -16.16 21.05
N ASN A 129 8.32 -16.17 22.25
CA ASN A 129 8.76 -15.28 23.35
C ASN A 129 9.65 -15.95 24.42
N GLU A 130 10.11 -17.18 24.21
CA GLU A 130 10.86 -17.91 25.26
C GLU A 130 12.31 -18.25 24.92
N ILE A 131 12.95 -17.57 24.00
CA ILE A 131 14.39 -17.73 23.79
C ILE A 131 15.05 -16.36 23.75
N VAL A 132 15.14 -15.69 24.85
CA VAL A 132 16.27 -14.83 25.29
C VAL A 132 16.08 -14.46 26.77
N SER A 133 16.21 -15.41 27.66
CA SER A 133 16.60 -15.09 29.04
C SER A 133 18.12 -14.90 29.08
N PHE A 134 18.54 -13.70 28.76
CA PHE A 134 19.89 -13.27 29.13
C PHE A 134 19.92 -13.07 30.64
N SER A 135 20.67 -13.94 31.33
CA SER A 135 21.04 -13.73 32.73
C SER A 135 21.60 -12.33 32.90
N VAL A 136 20.89 -11.52 33.69
CA VAL A 136 21.37 -10.23 34.17
C VAL A 136 22.61 -10.50 35.03
N LEU A 137 23.79 -10.26 34.50
CA LEU A 137 24.95 -10.10 35.31
C LEU A 137 24.78 -8.85 36.16
N SER A 138 24.56 -9.07 37.47
CA SER A 138 24.58 -8.05 38.50
C SER A 138 25.94 -7.32 38.45
N ILE A 139 25.96 -6.15 37.83
CA ILE A 139 27.07 -5.24 37.97
C ILE A 139 26.89 -4.53 39.31
N GLY A 140 27.74 -4.91 40.25
CA GLY A 140 27.72 -4.40 41.60
C GLY A 140 27.69 -2.87 41.67
N SER A 141 26.77 -2.35 42.48
CA SER A 141 26.72 -0.97 42.94
C SER A 141 28.06 -0.58 43.59
N LYS A 142 28.91 0.12 42.85
CA LYS A 142 29.92 0.94 43.46
C LYS A 142 29.28 2.29 43.76
N LYS A 143 29.18 2.63 45.05
CA LYS A 143 28.89 3.97 45.53
C LYS A 143 29.80 4.97 44.84
N ALA A 144 29.21 5.83 44.01
CA ALA A 144 29.92 6.99 43.49
C ALA A 144 29.94 8.06 44.56
N SER A 145 31.16 8.44 44.95
CA SER A 145 31.45 9.65 45.70
C SER A 145 31.14 10.86 44.81
N SER A 146 30.54 11.86 45.45
CA SER A 146 30.21 13.19 44.92
C SER A 146 31.44 13.89 44.28
N ASP A 147 31.07 14.81 43.37
CA ASP A 147 31.89 15.85 42.75
C ASP A 147 32.59 15.46 41.45
N LYS A 148 31.90 15.80 40.33
CA LYS A 148 32.54 16.45 39.17
C LYS A 148 31.47 16.98 38.21
N GLU A 149 31.69 18.23 37.81
CA GLU A 149 31.00 18.99 36.76
C GLU A 149 30.70 18.16 35.51
N GLY A 150 29.56 18.46 34.87
CA GLY A 150 29.01 17.69 33.76
C GLY A 150 30.02 17.37 32.65
N GLU A 151 30.48 16.14 32.63
CA GLU A 151 31.21 15.60 31.48
C GLU A 151 30.21 15.44 30.31
N ASP A 152 30.47 16.13 29.20
CA ASP A 152 29.72 15.96 27.93
C ASP A 152 29.73 14.48 27.53
N ILE A 153 28.57 13.82 27.64
CA ILE A 153 28.43 12.43 27.24
C ILE A 153 28.69 12.34 25.73
N PRO A 154 29.66 11.53 25.28
CA PRO A 154 29.90 11.38 23.84
C PRO A 154 28.64 10.97 23.09
N VAL A 155 28.39 11.53 21.91
CA VAL A 155 27.21 11.23 21.05
C VAL A 155 27.02 9.72 20.86
N SER A 156 28.10 8.95 20.82
CA SER A 156 28.08 7.48 20.73
C SER A 156 27.44 6.82 21.96
N GLN A 157 27.63 7.40 23.15
CA GLN A 157 27.07 6.91 24.40
C GLN A 157 25.59 7.20 24.49
N ALA A 158 25.15 8.42 24.12
CA ALA A 158 23.72 8.76 24.04
C ALA A 158 22.97 7.83 23.09
N LYS A 159 23.53 7.54 21.91
CA LYS A 159 22.94 6.56 20.95
C LYS A 159 22.83 5.15 21.55
N LYS A 160 23.81 4.72 22.37
CA LYS A 160 23.77 3.43 23.07
C LYS A 160 22.64 3.38 24.11
N CYS A 161 22.40 4.48 24.83
CA CYS A 161 21.31 4.55 25.81
C CYS A 161 19.96 4.43 25.14
N ILE A 162 19.73 5.15 24.04
CA ILE A 162 18.50 5.04 23.25
C ILE A 162 18.34 3.59 22.72
N GLY A 163 19.40 2.99 22.19
CA GLY A 163 19.35 1.60 21.71
C GLY A 163 18.98 0.61 22.81
N ARG A 164 19.57 0.76 24.01
CA ARG A 164 19.24 -0.10 25.17
C ARG A 164 17.80 0.03 25.58
N PHE A 165 17.27 1.25 25.69
CA PHE A 165 15.87 1.48 26.01
C PHE A 165 14.93 0.79 25.01
N LEU A 166 15.18 0.90 23.70
CA LEU A 166 14.37 0.24 22.67
C LEU A 166 14.46 -1.30 22.75
N TYR A 167 15.66 -1.84 23.09
CA TYR A 167 15.85 -3.28 23.27
C TYR A 167 15.12 -3.80 24.50
N GLU A 168 15.18 -3.08 25.62
CA GLU A 168 14.49 -3.45 26.88
C GLU A 168 12.97 -3.42 26.72
N MET A 169 12.47 -2.41 25.99
CA MET A 169 11.02 -2.29 25.73
C MET A 169 10.50 -3.25 24.67
N GLY A 170 11.39 -3.94 23.94
CA GLY A 170 11.00 -4.82 22.82
C GLY A 170 10.27 -4.09 21.69
N THR A 171 10.48 -2.80 21.55
CA THR A 171 9.81 -1.94 20.58
C THR A 171 10.44 -2.08 19.20
N ASP A 172 9.64 -1.99 18.14
CA ASP A 172 10.15 -1.94 16.76
C ASP A 172 11.09 -0.73 16.58
N PHE A 173 12.15 -0.90 15.82
CA PHE A 173 13.14 0.17 15.58
C PHE A 173 12.58 1.36 14.81
N SER A 174 11.44 1.22 14.15
CA SER A 174 10.70 2.34 13.59
C SER A 174 10.30 3.37 14.64
N ALA A 175 10.16 2.96 15.92
CA ALA A 175 9.93 3.86 17.04
C ALA A 175 11.07 4.86 17.30
N ALA A 176 12.26 4.65 16.72
CA ALA A 176 13.40 5.58 16.81
C ALA A 176 13.29 6.77 15.84
N THR A 177 12.36 6.74 14.89
CA THR A 177 12.25 7.76 13.83
C THR A 177 11.17 8.84 14.05
N PRO A 178 10.13 8.67 14.91
CA PRO A 178 9.08 9.65 15.08
C PRO A 178 9.60 11.02 15.54
N THR A 179 8.93 12.06 15.02
CA THR A 179 9.19 13.45 15.43
C THR A 179 8.99 13.64 16.93
N SER A 180 8.06 12.88 17.55
CA SER A 180 7.80 12.88 19.00
C SER A 180 9.00 12.45 19.83
N LEU A 181 9.72 11.39 19.44
CA LEU A 181 10.95 10.99 20.12
C LEU A 181 12.01 12.08 20.06
N ARG A 182 12.18 12.72 18.91
CA ARG A 182 13.12 13.84 18.75
C ARG A 182 12.72 15.04 19.62
N ARG A 183 11.43 15.37 19.67
CA ARG A 183 10.91 16.45 20.54
C ARG A 183 11.13 16.13 22.01
N MET A 184 10.90 14.88 22.43
CA MET A 184 11.16 14.43 23.80
C MET A 184 12.62 14.62 24.19
N ILE A 185 13.57 14.15 23.36
CA ILE A 185 15.00 14.30 23.63
C ILE A 185 15.41 15.78 23.68
N ASN A 186 14.91 16.59 22.73
CA ASN A 186 15.18 18.03 22.73
C ASN A 186 14.56 18.73 23.94
N GLY A 187 13.35 18.34 24.37
CA GLY A 187 12.67 18.87 25.54
C GLY A 187 13.47 18.61 26.83
N ILE A 188 13.93 17.37 27.00
CA ILE A 188 14.79 16.99 28.14
C ILE A 188 16.09 17.81 28.13
N HIS A 189 16.73 17.94 26.96
CA HIS A 189 17.98 18.72 26.82
C HIS A 189 17.77 20.21 27.13
N SER A 190 16.59 20.76 26.80
CA SER A 190 16.27 22.18 27.05
C SER A 190 15.81 22.49 28.48
N CYS A 191 15.53 21.50 29.30
CA CYS A 191 15.04 21.70 30.67
C CYS A 191 16.08 22.31 31.63
N HIS A 192 17.38 22.33 31.29
CA HIS A 192 18.47 22.90 32.10
C HIS A 192 18.49 22.47 33.61
N GLN A 193 17.72 21.44 33.96
CA GLN A 193 17.71 20.91 35.32
C GLN A 193 18.79 19.83 35.46
N VAL A 194 19.56 19.89 36.50
CA VAL A 194 20.66 18.95 36.80
C VAL A 194 20.12 17.54 37.10
N GLU A 195 18.90 17.44 37.61
CA GLU A 195 18.17 16.19 37.83
C GLU A 195 16.82 16.29 37.17
N TYR A 196 16.62 15.56 36.06
CA TYR A 196 15.30 15.40 35.42
C TYR A 196 14.58 14.22 36.05
N GLU A 197 13.49 14.52 36.73
CA GLU A 197 12.58 13.49 37.26
C GLU A 197 11.64 13.00 36.16
N PHE A 198 11.65 11.69 35.89
CA PHE A 198 10.73 11.11 34.93
C PHE A 198 9.29 11.15 35.48
N PRO A 199 8.28 11.44 34.62
CA PRO A 199 6.90 11.49 35.08
C PRO A 199 6.46 10.13 35.64
N SER A 200 5.83 10.16 36.79
CA SER A 200 5.26 8.97 37.43
C SER A 200 4.09 8.39 36.62
N HIS A 201 3.79 7.12 36.84
CA HIS A 201 2.65 6.48 36.21
C HIS A 201 1.31 7.17 36.51
N GLN A 202 1.18 7.82 37.68
CA GLN A 202 0.00 8.59 38.06
C GLN A 202 -0.09 9.90 37.31
N GLU A 203 1.02 10.61 37.11
CA GLU A 203 1.06 11.84 36.33
C GLU A 203 0.79 11.57 34.84
N LEU A 204 1.37 10.48 34.27
CA LEU A 204 1.10 10.06 32.89
C LEU A 204 -0.36 9.72 32.65
N LYS A 205 -1.05 9.09 33.61
CA LYS A 205 -2.48 8.78 33.51
C LYS A 205 -3.39 9.91 33.93
N GLY A 206 -2.89 10.88 34.69
CA GLY A 206 -3.63 11.99 35.27
C GLY A 206 -3.44 13.29 34.51
N CYS A 207 -2.72 14.23 35.12
CA CYS A 207 -2.60 15.62 34.64
C CYS A 207 -2.02 15.71 33.23
N ILE A 208 -0.96 14.95 32.93
CA ILE A 208 -0.31 15.02 31.61
C ILE A 208 -1.28 14.57 30.51
N LEU A 209 -1.97 13.43 30.71
CA LEU A 209 -2.97 12.96 29.74
C LEU A 209 -4.11 13.96 29.58
N GLN A 210 -4.59 14.55 30.68
CA GLN A 210 -5.68 15.54 30.65
C GLN A 210 -5.28 16.81 29.89
N ASP A 211 -4.05 17.27 30.05
CA ASP A 211 -3.56 18.46 29.37
C ASP A 211 -3.37 18.20 27.86
N GLU A 212 -2.80 17.04 27.48
CA GLU A 212 -2.71 16.61 26.07
C GLU A 212 -4.10 16.50 25.43
N VAL A 213 -5.09 15.94 26.16
CA VAL A 213 -6.48 15.86 25.67
C VAL A 213 -7.07 17.25 25.46
N LYS A 214 -6.82 18.22 26.37
CA LYS A 214 -7.30 19.60 26.21
C LYS A 214 -6.68 20.29 24.97
N GLU A 215 -5.38 20.15 24.78
CA GLU A 215 -4.71 20.68 23.59
C GLU A 215 -5.26 20.07 22.30
N MET A 216 -5.46 18.76 22.29
CA MET A 216 -6.04 18.06 21.15
C MET A 216 -7.47 18.52 20.88
N LEU A 217 -8.31 18.66 21.91
CA LEU A 217 -9.67 19.18 21.77
C LEU A 217 -9.70 20.59 21.22
N HIS A 218 -8.79 21.47 21.66
CA HIS A 218 -8.68 22.83 21.10
C HIS A 218 -8.35 22.79 19.60
N HIS A 219 -7.40 21.96 19.19
CA HIS A 219 -7.07 21.75 17.79
C HIS A 219 -8.27 21.23 16.98
N VAL A 220 -8.97 20.21 17.51
CA VAL A 220 -10.18 19.63 16.91
C VAL A 220 -11.29 20.69 16.73
N HIS A 221 -11.50 21.55 17.72
CA HIS A 221 -12.49 22.65 17.60
C HIS A 221 -12.17 23.59 16.44
N GLY A 222 -10.90 23.98 16.29
CA GLY A 222 -10.49 24.82 15.15
C GLY A 222 -10.73 24.19 13.78
N ILE A 223 -10.62 22.86 13.68
CA ILE A 223 -10.94 22.13 12.44
C ILE A 223 -12.46 22.03 12.25
N ARG A 224 -13.23 21.74 13.32
CA ARG A 224 -14.70 21.67 13.25
C ARG A 224 -15.33 22.97 12.72
N ASP A 225 -14.78 24.11 13.09
CA ASP A 225 -15.27 25.42 12.63
C ASP A 225 -15.16 25.59 11.10
N THR A 226 -14.32 24.79 10.43
CA THR A 226 -14.17 24.83 8.97
C THR A 226 -15.21 23.99 8.22
N TRP A 227 -15.88 23.04 8.88
CA TRP A 227 -16.79 22.10 8.22
C TRP A 227 -17.95 22.79 7.51
N ALA A 228 -18.46 23.87 8.08
CA ALA A 228 -19.53 24.65 7.46
C ALA A 228 -19.13 25.26 6.10
N THR A 229 -17.84 25.46 5.87
CA THR A 229 -17.31 26.05 4.62
C THR A 229 -16.82 25.01 3.64
N THR A 230 -16.19 23.93 4.15
CA THR A 230 -15.54 22.92 3.32
C THR A 230 -16.40 21.69 3.06
N GLY A 231 -17.45 21.47 3.85
CA GLY A 231 -18.07 20.17 3.99
C GLY A 231 -17.09 19.15 4.63
N CYS A 232 -17.58 17.96 4.91
CA CYS A 232 -16.76 16.87 5.41
C CYS A 232 -17.35 15.50 5.03
N SER A 233 -16.51 14.46 5.10
CA SER A 233 -16.90 13.06 4.94
C SER A 233 -16.78 12.32 6.26
N ILE A 234 -17.78 11.53 6.62
CA ILE A 234 -17.69 10.57 7.74
C ILE A 234 -17.08 9.28 7.20
N VAL A 235 -15.89 8.93 7.66
CA VAL A 235 -15.21 7.68 7.29
C VAL A 235 -15.39 6.69 8.42
N VAL A 236 -15.88 5.51 8.07
CA VAL A 236 -16.16 4.45 9.04
C VAL A 236 -15.17 3.31 8.84
N ASP A 237 -14.53 2.88 9.92
CA ASP A 237 -13.66 1.71 9.96
C ASP A 237 -14.16 0.73 11.04
N GLY A 238 -14.20 -0.54 10.70
CA GLY A 238 -14.73 -1.57 11.59
C GLY A 238 -13.82 -2.79 11.64
N TRP A 239 -13.60 -3.30 12.87
CA TRP A 239 -12.81 -4.52 13.07
C TRP A 239 -13.29 -5.31 14.28
N LYS A 240 -12.84 -6.57 14.30
CA LYS A 240 -13.03 -7.43 15.46
C LYS A 240 -11.74 -7.45 16.28
N ASP A 241 -11.84 -7.10 17.57
CA ASP A 241 -10.68 -7.10 18.46
C ASP A 241 -10.32 -8.52 18.94
N GLU A 242 -9.19 -8.66 19.66
CA GLU A 242 -8.73 -9.94 20.22
C GLU A 242 -9.71 -10.57 21.24
N LYS A 243 -10.60 -9.76 21.82
CA LYS A 243 -11.64 -10.22 22.76
C LYS A 243 -12.93 -10.63 22.05
N GLY A 244 -12.96 -10.51 20.72
CA GLY A 244 -14.12 -10.86 19.90
C GLY A 244 -15.19 -9.77 19.83
N ARG A 245 -14.90 -8.53 20.28
CA ARG A 245 -15.82 -7.40 20.18
C ARG A 245 -15.77 -6.82 18.76
N ASN A 246 -16.93 -6.49 18.21
CA ASN A 246 -17.02 -5.73 16.98
C ASN A 246 -16.94 -4.24 17.32
N LEU A 247 -15.86 -3.60 16.88
CA LEU A 247 -15.61 -2.18 17.12
C LEU A 247 -15.82 -1.40 15.82
N MET A 248 -16.42 -0.23 15.94
CA MET A 248 -16.62 0.69 14.82
C MET A 248 -16.08 2.07 15.20
N ASN A 249 -15.18 2.58 14.39
CA ASN A 249 -14.56 3.88 14.55
C ASN A 249 -15.16 4.86 13.54
N PHE A 250 -15.54 6.04 14.01
CA PHE A 250 -16.03 7.12 13.19
C PHE A 250 -14.97 8.23 13.13
N LEU A 251 -14.50 8.51 11.93
CA LEU A 251 -13.59 9.62 11.63
C LEU A 251 -14.34 10.64 10.80
N VAL A 252 -14.02 11.90 10.98
CA VAL A 252 -14.49 12.98 10.10
C VAL A 252 -13.30 13.48 9.32
N ASP A 253 -13.35 13.37 8.01
CA ASP A 253 -12.29 13.81 7.10
C ASP A 253 -12.71 15.07 6.37
N CYS A 254 -11.77 16.02 6.28
CA CYS A 254 -11.93 17.30 5.59
C CYS A 254 -10.56 17.74 5.06
N PRO A 255 -10.46 18.85 4.29
CA PRO A 255 -9.17 19.32 3.74
C PRO A 255 -8.07 19.55 4.78
N TRP A 256 -8.43 19.74 6.05
CA TRP A 256 -7.47 19.91 7.16
C TRP A 256 -7.01 18.61 7.81
N GLY A 257 -7.51 17.49 7.32
CA GLY A 257 -7.16 16.14 7.74
C GLY A 257 -8.23 15.46 8.61
N PRO A 258 -8.07 14.14 8.83
CA PRO A 258 -9.05 13.34 9.55
C PRO A 258 -9.00 13.55 11.05
N ILE A 259 -10.17 13.59 11.67
CA ILE A 259 -10.36 13.62 13.13
C ILE A 259 -11.08 12.35 13.56
N CYS A 260 -10.57 11.68 14.59
CA CYS A 260 -11.31 10.62 15.25
C CYS A 260 -12.44 11.23 16.12
N LEU A 261 -13.69 10.94 15.74
CA LEU A 261 -14.85 11.46 16.46
C LEU A 261 -15.18 10.57 17.65
N ARG A 262 -15.41 9.27 17.41
CA ARG A 262 -15.72 8.27 18.45
C ARG A 262 -15.40 6.85 18.01
N LEU A 263 -15.19 6.00 18.98
CA LEU A 263 -15.09 4.55 18.86
C LEU A 263 -16.27 3.91 19.59
N CYS A 264 -17.03 3.06 18.91
CA CYS A 264 -18.21 2.38 19.44
C CYS A 264 -18.01 0.87 19.45
N ASP A 265 -18.42 0.22 20.54
CA ASP A 265 -18.59 -1.23 20.58
C ASP A 265 -19.97 -1.56 20.03
N ILE A 266 -20.02 -2.16 18.84
CA ILE A 266 -21.23 -2.52 18.11
C ILE A 266 -21.52 -4.02 18.19
N SER A 267 -20.91 -4.76 19.11
CA SER A 267 -21.04 -6.21 19.19
C SER A 267 -22.50 -6.70 19.33
N THR A 268 -23.37 -5.88 19.93
CA THR A 268 -24.80 -6.16 20.07
C THR A 268 -25.67 -5.60 18.95
N LEU A 269 -25.10 -4.78 18.05
CA LEU A 269 -25.82 -4.04 17.01
C LEU A 269 -25.44 -4.46 15.60
N SER A 270 -24.41 -5.30 15.43
CA SER A 270 -23.74 -5.54 14.14
C SER A 270 -24.65 -6.07 13.03
N ASP A 271 -25.79 -6.68 13.38
CA ASP A 271 -26.74 -7.26 12.43
C ASP A 271 -28.12 -6.56 12.49
N ASP A 272 -28.25 -5.48 13.25
CA ASP A 272 -29.50 -4.72 13.40
C ASP A 272 -29.40 -3.38 12.66
N VAL A 273 -30.00 -3.36 11.44
CA VAL A 273 -30.03 -2.18 10.57
C VAL A 273 -30.63 -0.96 11.30
N HIS A 274 -31.72 -1.14 12.05
CA HIS A 274 -32.39 -0.01 12.72
C HIS A 274 -31.49 0.62 13.78
N SER A 275 -30.87 -0.19 14.62
CA SER A 275 -29.95 0.30 15.66
C SER A 275 -28.69 0.94 15.07
N LEU A 276 -28.18 0.40 13.96
CA LEU A 276 -27.07 1.03 13.23
C LEU A 276 -27.47 2.38 12.63
N VAL A 277 -28.64 2.49 11.99
CA VAL A 277 -29.17 3.77 11.47
C VAL A 277 -29.23 4.81 12.58
N LEU A 278 -29.79 4.47 13.76
CA LEU A 278 -29.81 5.38 14.90
C LEU A 278 -28.41 5.82 15.37
N LEU A 279 -27.45 4.91 15.35
CA LEU A 279 -26.05 5.24 15.68
C LEU A 279 -25.46 6.22 14.66
N PHE A 280 -25.65 5.99 13.37
CA PHE A 280 -25.19 6.89 12.33
C PHE A 280 -25.89 8.26 12.40
N GLU A 281 -27.18 8.30 12.67
CA GLU A 281 -27.92 9.56 12.86
C GLU A 281 -27.36 10.39 14.03
N GLN A 282 -26.98 9.75 15.15
CA GLN A 282 -26.31 10.44 16.24
C GLN A 282 -24.97 11.05 15.81
N VAL A 283 -24.20 10.31 14.99
CA VAL A 283 -22.92 10.80 14.46
C VAL A 283 -23.13 11.96 13.49
N ILE A 284 -24.08 11.84 12.57
CA ILE A 284 -24.44 12.92 11.62
C ILE A 284 -24.88 14.17 12.38
N ALA A 285 -25.73 14.02 13.40
CA ALA A 285 -26.21 15.14 14.23
C ALA A 285 -25.06 15.82 15.02
N GLU A 286 -24.06 15.04 15.48
CA GLU A 286 -22.88 15.58 16.16
C GLU A 286 -21.97 16.39 15.22
N VAL A 287 -21.89 16.00 13.95
CA VAL A 287 -21.10 16.70 12.93
C VAL A 287 -21.85 17.93 12.38
N GLY A 288 -23.18 17.87 12.34
CA GLY A 288 -24.09 18.79 11.67
C GLY A 288 -24.49 18.25 10.31
N VAL A 289 -25.80 18.04 10.13
CA VAL A 289 -26.36 17.44 8.90
C VAL A 289 -25.93 18.20 7.65
N GLU A 290 -25.90 19.50 7.74
CA GLU A 290 -25.52 20.45 6.66
C GLU A 290 -24.05 20.34 6.24
N ASN A 291 -23.19 19.79 7.12
CA ASN A 291 -21.75 19.70 6.88
C ASN A 291 -21.36 18.36 6.24
N VAL A 292 -22.23 17.34 6.35
CA VAL A 292 -21.90 15.98 5.90
C VAL A 292 -22.27 15.79 4.44
N VAL A 293 -21.26 15.64 3.58
CA VAL A 293 -21.44 15.37 2.15
C VAL A 293 -21.49 13.87 1.87
N GLN A 294 -20.67 13.10 2.59
CA GLN A 294 -20.46 11.68 2.29
C GLN A 294 -20.26 10.85 3.56
N ILE A 295 -20.74 9.61 3.52
CA ILE A 295 -20.31 8.56 4.46
C ILE A 295 -19.59 7.47 3.66
N VAL A 296 -18.34 7.17 4.05
CA VAL A 296 -17.53 6.11 3.47
C VAL A 296 -17.57 4.88 4.39
N SER A 297 -18.25 3.83 3.95
CA SER A 297 -18.36 2.57 4.70
C SER A 297 -17.13 1.68 4.52
N HIS A 298 -16.69 1.03 5.59
CA HIS A 298 -15.63 0.01 5.57
C HIS A 298 -16.10 -1.34 5.02
N SER A 299 -17.39 -1.53 4.80
CA SER A 299 -17.99 -2.82 4.45
C SER A 299 -19.05 -2.67 3.36
N ALA A 300 -19.04 -3.62 2.43
CA ALA A 300 -20.06 -3.78 1.38
C ALA A 300 -21.14 -4.81 1.75
N SER A 301 -21.32 -5.12 3.06
CA SER A 301 -22.33 -6.07 3.52
C SER A 301 -23.75 -5.56 3.25
N GLU A 302 -24.70 -6.49 3.04
CA GLU A 302 -26.11 -6.17 2.82
C GLU A 302 -26.69 -5.30 3.95
N CYS A 303 -26.29 -5.57 5.21
CA CYS A 303 -26.68 -4.77 6.35
C CYS A 303 -26.23 -3.32 6.22
N MET A 304 -24.95 -3.08 5.89
CA MET A 304 -24.40 -1.73 5.71
C MET A 304 -24.98 -1.02 4.48
N ALA A 305 -25.29 -1.76 3.42
CA ALA A 305 -26.00 -1.21 2.26
C ALA A 305 -27.42 -0.76 2.62
N ALA A 306 -28.16 -1.55 3.40
CA ALA A 306 -29.48 -1.17 3.91
C ALA A 306 -29.44 0.07 4.81
N VAL A 307 -28.42 0.18 5.68
CA VAL A 307 -28.16 1.39 6.49
C VAL A 307 -27.95 2.60 5.59
N GLY A 308 -27.08 2.46 4.57
CA GLY A 308 -26.77 3.53 3.63
C GLY A 308 -28.00 4.02 2.87
N ASN A 309 -28.80 3.10 2.32
CA ASN A 309 -30.03 3.44 1.61
C ASN A 309 -31.01 4.20 2.52
N THR A 310 -31.22 3.71 3.75
CA THR A 310 -32.11 4.38 4.72
C THR A 310 -31.65 5.79 5.06
N LEU A 311 -30.33 6.00 5.18
CA LEU A 311 -29.75 7.32 5.46
C LEU A 311 -29.86 8.26 4.26
N MET A 312 -29.60 7.79 3.04
CA MET A 312 -29.76 8.59 1.82
C MET A 312 -31.22 8.98 1.57
N ASP A 313 -32.18 8.09 1.84
CA ASP A 313 -33.62 8.40 1.76
C ASP A 313 -34.02 9.51 2.76
N LYS A 314 -33.40 9.52 3.94
CA LYS A 314 -33.67 10.52 4.98
C LYS A 314 -32.94 11.84 4.79
N TYR A 315 -31.72 11.79 4.25
CA TYR A 315 -30.84 12.93 4.03
C TYR A 315 -30.49 13.04 2.53
N PRO A 316 -31.30 13.72 1.73
CA PRO A 316 -31.16 13.74 0.26
C PRO A 316 -29.81 14.29 -0.24
N THR A 317 -29.10 15.10 0.53
CA THR A 317 -27.78 15.65 0.15
C THR A 317 -26.62 14.73 0.52
N LEU A 318 -26.89 13.61 1.19
CA LEU A 318 -25.88 12.67 1.67
C LEU A 318 -25.60 11.60 0.61
N PHE A 319 -24.32 11.33 0.38
CA PHE A 319 -23.87 10.19 -0.41
C PHE A 319 -23.33 9.08 0.50
N TRP A 320 -23.72 7.85 0.19
CA TRP A 320 -23.15 6.66 0.80
C TRP A 320 -22.24 5.94 -0.20
N THR A 321 -20.98 5.70 0.18
CA THR A 321 -20.01 5.00 -0.65
C THR A 321 -19.30 3.91 0.14
N VAL A 322 -18.76 2.91 -0.56
CA VAL A 322 -17.90 1.90 0.02
C VAL A 322 -16.44 2.32 -0.17
N SER A 323 -15.60 2.05 0.82
CA SER A 323 -14.17 2.34 0.74
C SER A 323 -13.51 1.70 -0.48
N ALA A 324 -12.81 2.49 -1.28
CA ALA A 324 -12.12 2.00 -2.47
C ALA A 324 -11.09 0.91 -2.13
N SER A 325 -10.36 1.03 -1.02
CA SER A 325 -9.45 -0.02 -0.57
C SER A 325 -10.18 -1.33 -0.31
N HIS A 326 -11.36 -1.29 0.33
CA HIS A 326 -12.17 -2.47 0.58
C HIS A 326 -12.65 -3.12 -0.72
N CYS A 327 -13.09 -2.33 -1.70
CA CYS A 327 -13.50 -2.85 -3.01
C CYS A 327 -12.35 -3.55 -3.73
N ILE A 328 -11.15 -2.97 -3.72
CA ILE A 328 -9.96 -3.62 -4.30
C ILE A 328 -9.58 -4.90 -3.54
N GLU A 329 -9.70 -4.90 -2.21
CA GLU A 329 -9.50 -6.10 -1.40
C GLU A 329 -10.50 -7.20 -1.75
N MET A 330 -11.78 -6.87 -1.96
CA MET A 330 -12.80 -7.80 -2.43
C MET A 330 -12.46 -8.37 -3.82
N MET A 331 -11.97 -7.54 -4.76
CA MET A 331 -11.51 -8.02 -6.07
C MET A 331 -10.39 -9.05 -5.92
N LEU A 332 -9.37 -8.74 -5.12
CA LEU A 332 -8.26 -9.65 -4.86
C LEU A 332 -8.72 -10.96 -4.17
N GLU A 333 -9.62 -10.87 -3.20
CA GLU A 333 -10.16 -12.03 -2.50
C GLU A 333 -10.97 -12.94 -3.43
N LYS A 334 -11.87 -12.37 -4.25
CA LYS A 334 -12.64 -13.14 -5.23
C LYS A 334 -11.72 -13.81 -6.26
N ILE A 335 -10.70 -13.10 -6.79
CA ILE A 335 -9.70 -13.69 -7.69
C ILE A 335 -8.92 -14.80 -6.96
N GLY A 336 -8.56 -14.59 -5.70
CA GLY A 336 -7.88 -15.59 -4.88
C GLY A 336 -8.69 -16.87 -4.62
N MET A 337 -10.03 -16.79 -4.71
CA MET A 337 -10.94 -17.92 -4.55
C MET A 337 -11.20 -18.68 -5.86
N MET A 338 -10.84 -18.14 -7.01
CA MET A 338 -10.94 -18.88 -8.29
C MET A 338 -10.11 -20.16 -8.22
N GLY A 339 -10.67 -21.29 -8.71
CA GLY A 339 -10.12 -22.63 -8.48
C GLY A 339 -8.62 -22.76 -8.78
N THR A 340 -8.18 -22.32 -9.96
CA THR A 340 -6.76 -22.37 -10.37
C THR A 340 -5.88 -21.44 -9.55
N THR A 341 -6.35 -20.22 -9.26
CA THR A 341 -5.63 -19.23 -8.44
C THR A 341 -5.43 -19.76 -7.03
N ARG A 342 -6.49 -20.30 -6.42
CA ARG A 342 -6.45 -20.88 -5.06
C ARG A 342 -5.43 -21.99 -4.95
N GLU A 343 -5.39 -22.91 -5.92
CA GLU A 343 -4.42 -24.00 -5.93
C GLU A 343 -2.96 -23.51 -5.95
N ILE A 344 -2.68 -22.49 -6.75
CA ILE A 344 -1.34 -21.88 -6.84
C ILE A 344 -0.98 -21.17 -5.54
N LEU A 345 -1.90 -20.40 -4.95
CA LEU A 345 -1.68 -19.72 -3.67
C LEU A 345 -1.46 -20.73 -2.52
N ASP A 346 -2.19 -21.85 -2.51
CA ASP A 346 -1.99 -22.92 -1.51
C ASP A 346 -0.63 -23.62 -1.68
N LYS A 347 -0.15 -23.81 -2.91
CA LYS A 347 1.20 -24.29 -3.19
C LYS A 347 2.25 -23.29 -2.68
N ALA A 348 2.09 -22.00 -2.97
CA ALA A 348 2.99 -20.94 -2.49
C ALA A 348 3.01 -20.85 -0.95
N LYS A 349 1.85 -20.96 -0.31
CA LYS A 349 1.72 -21.03 1.14
C LYS A 349 2.40 -22.28 1.72
N THR A 350 2.34 -23.40 1.02
CA THR A 350 3.03 -24.64 1.42
C THR A 350 4.54 -24.46 1.39
N ILE A 351 5.08 -23.85 0.34
CA ILE A 351 6.52 -23.53 0.20
C ILE A 351 6.97 -22.62 1.36
N THR A 352 6.31 -21.48 1.54
CA THR A 352 6.70 -20.50 2.56
C THR A 352 6.58 -21.05 3.97
N ARG A 353 5.46 -21.72 4.29
CA ARG A 353 5.26 -22.34 5.60
C ARG A 353 6.36 -23.35 5.90
N PHE A 354 6.71 -24.20 4.94
CA PHE A 354 7.76 -25.20 5.12
C PHE A 354 9.12 -24.54 5.38
N ILE A 355 9.49 -23.56 4.55
CA ILE A 355 10.79 -22.86 4.69
C ILE A 355 10.88 -22.14 6.03
N TYR A 356 9.88 -21.35 6.41
CA TYR A 356 9.93 -20.54 7.63
C TYR A 356 9.71 -21.35 8.93
N CYS A 357 9.07 -22.52 8.87
CA CYS A 357 8.93 -23.39 10.04
C CYS A 357 10.23 -24.18 10.36
N HIS A 358 11.23 -24.18 9.47
CA HIS A 358 12.44 -25.00 9.65
C HIS A 358 13.70 -24.16 9.53
N ALA A 359 14.31 -23.81 10.67
CA ALA A 359 15.47 -22.92 10.74
C ALA A 359 16.62 -23.30 9.79
N MET A 360 16.91 -24.60 9.64
CA MET A 360 17.96 -25.06 8.71
C MET A 360 17.58 -24.77 7.24
N VAL A 361 16.31 -25.01 6.86
CA VAL A 361 15.82 -24.74 5.50
C VAL A 361 15.78 -23.25 5.23
N LEU A 362 15.34 -22.45 6.23
CA LEU A 362 15.34 -20.99 6.14
C LEU A 362 16.77 -20.44 5.94
N ASN A 363 17.75 -20.93 6.69
CA ASN A 363 19.15 -20.52 6.51
C ASN A 363 19.67 -20.93 5.13
N LEU A 364 19.34 -22.14 4.66
CA LEU A 364 19.70 -22.59 3.32
C LEU A 364 19.08 -21.68 2.24
N MET A 365 17.80 -21.36 2.37
CA MET A 365 17.11 -20.44 1.47
C MET A 365 17.80 -19.06 1.47
N ARG A 366 18.07 -18.49 2.63
CA ARG A 366 18.73 -17.19 2.76
C ARG A 366 20.13 -17.16 2.14
N ASN A 367 20.89 -18.25 2.24
CA ASN A 367 22.19 -18.38 1.57
C ASN A 367 22.08 -18.34 0.04
N HIS A 368 21.00 -18.91 -0.51
CA HIS A 368 20.75 -18.91 -1.95
C HIS A 368 20.10 -17.60 -2.44
N THR A 369 19.21 -16.97 -1.66
CA THR A 369 18.48 -15.76 -2.02
C THR A 369 19.18 -14.46 -1.61
N LEU A 370 20.43 -14.54 -1.11
CA LEU A 370 21.19 -13.39 -0.61
C LEU A 370 20.42 -12.60 0.47
N VAL A 371 19.81 -13.34 1.39
CA VAL A 371 19.01 -12.83 2.52
C VAL A 371 17.69 -12.17 2.12
N HIS A 372 17.22 -12.34 0.88
CA HIS A 372 15.89 -11.89 0.50
C HIS A 372 14.82 -12.81 1.09
N ASP A 373 13.89 -12.24 1.82
CA ASP A 373 12.76 -12.97 2.37
C ASP A 373 11.65 -13.14 1.32
N LEU A 374 11.02 -14.33 1.31
CA LEU A 374 9.93 -14.66 0.38
C LEU A 374 8.61 -14.00 0.80
N VAL A 375 8.36 -13.89 2.10
CA VAL A 375 7.14 -13.28 2.62
C VAL A 375 7.34 -11.78 2.75
N LYS A 376 6.51 -11.01 2.06
CA LYS A 376 6.53 -9.55 2.14
C LYS A 376 5.40 -9.05 3.03
N PRO A 377 5.69 -8.35 4.13
CA PRO A 377 4.65 -7.75 4.93
C PRO A 377 3.91 -6.66 4.15
N SER A 378 2.62 -6.55 4.35
CA SER A 378 1.77 -5.49 3.80
C SER A 378 0.79 -5.04 4.87
N LYS A 379 0.33 -3.79 4.77
CA LYS A 379 -0.78 -3.27 5.61
C LYS A 379 -2.10 -3.98 5.27
N SER A 380 -2.31 -4.35 4.00
CA SER A 380 -3.47 -5.15 3.59
C SER A 380 -3.17 -6.64 3.66
N LYS A 381 -4.03 -7.39 4.37
CA LYS A 381 -3.95 -8.85 4.46
C LYS A 381 -4.26 -9.53 3.14
N SER A 382 -5.17 -8.96 2.35
CA SER A 382 -5.61 -9.49 1.05
C SER A 382 -4.51 -9.41 -0.02
N ALA A 383 -3.56 -8.47 0.10
CA ALA A 383 -2.41 -8.34 -0.79
C ALA A 383 -1.26 -9.32 -0.48
N ILE A 384 -1.12 -9.78 0.78
CA ILE A 384 0.02 -10.59 1.23
C ILE A 384 0.22 -11.86 0.40
N PRO A 385 -0.80 -12.66 0.06
CA PRO A 385 -0.63 -13.88 -0.73
C PRO A 385 0.00 -13.61 -2.10
N PHE A 386 -0.45 -12.55 -2.78
CA PHE A 386 0.02 -12.18 -4.11
C PHE A 386 1.43 -11.58 -4.10
N LEU A 387 1.73 -10.71 -3.13
CA LEU A 387 3.08 -10.20 -2.92
C LEU A 387 4.07 -11.31 -2.57
N THR A 388 3.64 -12.28 -1.77
CA THR A 388 4.44 -13.47 -1.44
C THR A 388 4.69 -14.32 -2.68
N LEU A 389 3.64 -14.57 -3.49
CA LEU A 389 3.76 -15.30 -4.75
C LEU A 389 4.70 -14.57 -5.72
N GLN A 390 4.61 -13.24 -5.82
CA GLN A 390 5.50 -12.41 -6.63
C GLN A 390 6.97 -12.58 -6.20
N ASN A 391 7.25 -12.54 -4.89
CA ASN A 391 8.61 -12.74 -4.39
C ASN A 391 9.12 -14.16 -4.67
N ILE A 392 8.27 -15.19 -4.54
CA ILE A 392 8.62 -16.56 -4.91
C ILE A 392 9.01 -16.63 -6.39
N VAL A 393 8.24 -16.02 -7.28
CA VAL A 393 8.52 -15.99 -8.73
C VAL A 393 9.82 -15.23 -9.02
N LEU A 394 10.08 -14.10 -8.34
CA LEU A 394 11.33 -13.36 -8.48
C LEU A 394 12.56 -14.19 -8.07
N GLU A 395 12.40 -15.07 -7.10
CA GLU A 395 13.46 -15.94 -6.58
C GLU A 395 13.46 -17.35 -7.23
N LYS A 396 12.65 -17.60 -8.27
CA LYS A 396 12.50 -18.90 -8.96
C LYS A 396 13.81 -19.63 -9.15
N GLY A 397 14.74 -19.03 -9.91
CA GLY A 397 15.99 -19.70 -10.27
C GLY A 397 16.91 -19.98 -9.08
N ARG A 398 16.78 -19.22 -7.98
CA ARG A 398 17.54 -19.45 -6.75
C ARG A 398 16.89 -20.55 -5.91
N LEU A 399 15.58 -20.61 -5.85
CA LEU A 399 14.83 -21.68 -5.20
C LEU A 399 15.05 -23.01 -5.91
N GLU A 400 14.94 -23.05 -7.24
CA GLU A 400 15.23 -24.26 -8.01
C GLU A 400 16.66 -24.77 -7.74
N LYS A 401 17.66 -23.87 -7.78
CA LYS A 401 19.07 -24.22 -7.44
C LYS A 401 19.20 -24.75 -6.02
N MET A 402 18.51 -24.15 -5.05
CA MET A 402 18.53 -24.62 -3.66
C MET A 402 18.03 -26.06 -3.54
N PHE A 403 16.89 -26.40 -4.14
CA PHE A 403 16.28 -27.72 -4.02
C PHE A 403 16.99 -28.84 -4.83
N ILE A 404 17.90 -28.48 -5.76
CA ILE A 404 18.78 -29.45 -6.44
C ILE A 404 20.20 -29.51 -5.85
N SER A 405 20.53 -28.62 -4.91
CA SER A 405 21.88 -28.51 -4.31
C SER A 405 22.30 -29.75 -3.53
N SER A 406 23.62 -29.91 -3.30
CA SER A 406 24.16 -30.97 -2.44
C SER A 406 23.72 -30.79 -1.00
N GLU A 407 23.67 -29.55 -0.52
CA GLU A 407 23.24 -29.19 0.83
C GLU A 407 21.80 -29.62 1.09
N TRP A 408 20.90 -29.38 0.13
CA TRP A 408 19.53 -29.88 0.23
C TRP A 408 19.46 -31.40 0.26
N LYS A 409 20.12 -32.05 -0.71
CA LYS A 409 20.08 -33.53 -0.86
C LYS A 409 20.59 -34.26 0.35
N THR A 410 21.59 -33.73 1.06
CA THR A 410 22.17 -34.30 2.28
C THR A 410 21.40 -33.92 3.55
N SER A 411 20.46 -33.00 3.45
CA SER A 411 19.64 -32.59 4.59
C SER A 411 18.65 -33.68 5.01
N CYS A 412 18.34 -33.71 6.30
CA CYS A 412 17.30 -34.61 6.82
C CYS A 412 15.91 -34.33 6.23
N TRP A 413 15.70 -33.16 5.64
CA TRP A 413 14.43 -32.76 5.06
C TRP A 413 14.19 -33.31 3.66
N ALA A 414 15.24 -33.53 2.88
CA ALA A 414 15.14 -34.12 1.53
C ALA A 414 14.52 -35.52 1.52
N SER A 415 14.68 -36.28 2.60
CA SER A 415 14.09 -37.63 2.74
C SER A 415 12.67 -37.63 3.30
N ARG A 416 12.24 -36.55 3.98
CA ARG A 416 10.93 -36.45 4.62
C ARG A 416 9.82 -36.15 3.59
N ARG A 417 8.60 -36.61 3.86
CA ARG A 417 7.44 -36.43 2.98
C ARG A 417 7.16 -34.98 2.68
N GLU A 418 7.23 -34.10 3.70
CA GLU A 418 6.97 -32.67 3.55
C GLU A 418 8.03 -31.99 2.68
N GLY A 419 9.31 -32.29 2.89
CA GLY A 419 10.39 -31.73 2.09
C GLY A 419 10.34 -32.19 0.63
N LYS A 420 10.03 -33.46 0.37
CA LYS A 420 9.81 -33.99 -0.98
C LYS A 420 8.67 -33.25 -1.67
N ARG A 421 7.51 -33.10 -1.01
CA ARG A 421 6.36 -32.37 -1.55
C ARG A 421 6.71 -30.93 -1.95
N VAL A 422 7.47 -30.23 -1.14
CA VAL A 422 7.87 -28.83 -1.46
C VAL A 422 8.89 -28.80 -2.58
N ALA A 423 9.87 -29.71 -2.60
CA ALA A 423 10.80 -29.85 -3.71
C ALA A 423 10.07 -30.14 -5.04
N ASP A 424 9.10 -31.08 -5.02
CA ASP A 424 8.29 -31.38 -6.19
C ASP A 424 7.51 -30.17 -6.70
N ILE A 425 6.93 -29.34 -5.81
CA ILE A 425 6.25 -28.11 -6.21
C ILE A 425 7.23 -27.10 -6.85
N VAL A 426 8.40 -26.89 -6.23
CA VAL A 426 9.38 -25.92 -6.74
C VAL A 426 10.02 -26.36 -8.06
N LEU A 427 10.14 -27.66 -8.27
CA LEU A 427 10.71 -28.22 -9.51
C LEU A 427 9.66 -28.48 -10.61
N ASP A 428 8.37 -28.27 -10.31
CA ASP A 428 7.27 -28.44 -11.27
C ASP A 428 7.11 -27.16 -12.15
N PRO A 429 7.37 -27.24 -13.47
CA PRO A 429 7.18 -26.10 -14.37
C PRO A 429 5.73 -25.58 -14.39
N SER A 430 4.74 -26.43 -14.11
CA SER A 430 3.33 -26.06 -14.10
C SER A 430 2.99 -25.08 -12.96
N PHE A 431 3.67 -25.21 -11.82
CA PHE A 431 3.54 -24.25 -10.72
C PHE A 431 3.97 -22.84 -11.14
N TRP A 432 5.09 -22.73 -11.85
CA TRP A 432 5.63 -21.42 -12.26
C TRP A 432 4.77 -20.75 -13.32
N SER A 433 4.33 -21.50 -14.34
CA SER A 433 3.41 -20.94 -15.34
C SER A 433 2.07 -20.52 -14.72
N GLY A 434 1.54 -21.34 -13.80
CA GLY A 434 0.34 -20.97 -13.04
C GLY A 434 0.54 -19.73 -12.16
N ALA A 435 1.70 -19.61 -11.51
CA ALA A 435 2.05 -18.45 -10.70
C ALA A 435 2.11 -17.15 -11.54
N GLU A 436 2.74 -17.20 -12.71
CA GLU A 436 2.77 -16.08 -13.65
C GLU A 436 1.36 -15.69 -14.10
N MET A 437 0.48 -16.67 -14.39
CA MET A 437 -0.91 -16.41 -14.77
C MET A 437 -1.73 -15.76 -13.64
N VAL A 438 -1.49 -16.13 -12.38
CA VAL A 438 -2.15 -15.51 -11.20
C VAL A 438 -1.66 -14.06 -11.00
N LEU A 439 -0.39 -13.79 -11.21
CA LEU A 439 0.19 -12.45 -10.98
C LEU A 439 -0.24 -11.43 -12.04
N LYS A 440 -0.55 -11.85 -13.26
CA LYS A 440 -0.99 -10.95 -14.35
C LYS A 440 -2.17 -10.05 -13.95
N PRO A 441 -3.32 -10.58 -13.48
CA PRO A 441 -4.45 -9.76 -13.09
C PRO A 441 -4.31 -9.15 -11.69
N THR A 442 -3.49 -9.73 -10.80
CA THR A 442 -3.49 -9.33 -9.39
C THR A 442 -2.46 -8.27 -9.03
N ILE A 443 -1.32 -8.22 -9.72
CA ILE A 443 -0.29 -7.21 -9.43
C ILE A 443 -0.74 -5.79 -9.76
N PRO A 444 -1.45 -5.50 -10.87
CA PRO A 444 -2.03 -4.18 -11.10
C PRO A 444 -2.95 -3.75 -9.95
N LEU A 445 -3.88 -4.62 -9.52
CA LEU A 445 -4.78 -4.34 -8.38
C LEU A 445 -4.03 -4.12 -7.06
N VAL A 446 -3.03 -4.93 -6.76
CA VAL A 446 -2.16 -4.73 -5.57
C VAL A 446 -1.44 -3.38 -5.65
N GLY A 447 -1.03 -2.95 -6.83
CA GLY A 447 -0.42 -1.64 -7.07
C GLY A 447 -1.36 -0.49 -6.68
N VAL A 448 -2.62 -0.55 -7.10
CA VAL A 448 -3.66 0.42 -6.74
C VAL A 448 -3.92 0.41 -5.24
N LEU A 449 -4.14 -0.76 -4.64
CA LEU A 449 -4.36 -0.89 -3.21
C LEU A 449 -3.22 -0.28 -2.39
N CYS A 450 -1.98 -0.53 -2.78
CA CYS A 450 -0.81 0.07 -2.14
C CYS A 450 -0.75 1.59 -2.31
N SER A 451 -1.19 2.14 -3.44
CA SER A 451 -1.25 3.58 -3.68
C SER A 451 -2.32 4.25 -2.81
N ILE A 452 -3.50 3.62 -2.70
CA ILE A 452 -4.59 4.06 -1.83
C ILE A 452 -4.11 4.09 -0.36
N ILE A 453 -3.52 3.02 0.14
CA ILE A 453 -3.05 2.91 1.53
C ILE A 453 -1.95 3.93 1.87
N ARG A 454 -1.14 4.34 0.90
CA ARG A 454 -0.11 5.36 1.10
C ARG A 454 -0.65 6.79 1.13
N GLY A 455 -1.82 7.02 0.56
CA GLY A 455 -2.40 8.35 0.43
C GLY A 455 -1.61 9.24 -0.53
N ASP A 456 -1.00 8.65 -1.57
CA ASP A 456 -0.07 9.37 -2.46
C ASP A 456 -0.74 10.48 -3.29
N LYS A 457 -2.09 10.48 -3.42
CA LYS A 457 -2.89 11.48 -4.15
C LYS A 457 -4.32 11.51 -3.61
N GLY A 458 -5.03 12.59 -3.80
CA GLY A 458 -6.48 12.67 -3.56
C GLY A 458 -7.20 11.56 -4.33
N GLN A 459 -7.66 10.54 -3.61
CA GLN A 459 -7.97 9.23 -4.20
C GLN A 459 -9.24 9.24 -5.05
N MET A 460 -10.25 9.96 -4.59
CA MET A 460 -11.59 9.96 -5.18
C MET A 460 -11.57 10.43 -6.64
N CYS A 461 -10.85 11.50 -6.93
CA CYS A 461 -10.80 12.11 -8.26
C CYS A 461 -9.95 11.35 -9.29
N TYR A 462 -9.24 10.30 -8.89
CA TYR A 462 -8.41 9.49 -9.79
C TYR A 462 -8.90 8.05 -9.93
N ILE A 463 -9.95 7.67 -9.21
CA ILE A 463 -10.35 6.25 -9.13
C ILE A 463 -10.81 5.70 -10.49
N TYR A 464 -11.50 6.51 -11.30
CA TYR A 464 -11.93 6.13 -12.65
C TYR A 464 -10.74 5.82 -13.55
N GLU A 465 -9.86 6.82 -13.74
CA GLU A 465 -8.64 6.66 -14.55
C GLU A 465 -7.76 5.50 -14.05
N THR A 466 -7.72 5.33 -12.72
CA THR A 466 -6.91 4.27 -12.12
C THR A 466 -7.48 2.88 -12.43
N MET A 467 -8.79 2.72 -12.38
CA MET A 467 -9.43 1.43 -12.65
C MET A 467 -9.42 1.09 -14.14
N ASP A 468 -9.60 2.09 -15.01
CA ASP A 468 -9.45 1.90 -16.46
C ASP A 468 -8.01 1.46 -16.81
N ALA A 469 -7.01 2.15 -16.24
CA ALA A 469 -5.61 1.77 -16.42
C ALA A 469 -5.31 0.35 -15.91
N VAL A 470 -5.91 -0.08 -14.80
CA VAL A 470 -5.78 -1.46 -14.28
C VAL A 470 -6.36 -2.47 -15.27
N LYS A 471 -7.54 -2.20 -15.82
CA LYS A 471 -8.16 -3.10 -16.80
C LYS A 471 -7.30 -3.20 -18.08
N GLU A 472 -6.79 -2.07 -18.55
CA GLU A 472 -5.87 -2.05 -19.69
C GLU A 472 -4.56 -2.81 -19.41
N ASP A 473 -3.94 -2.58 -18.25
CA ASP A 473 -2.73 -3.29 -17.82
C ASP A 473 -2.97 -4.81 -17.77
N ILE A 474 -4.14 -5.25 -17.26
CA ILE A 474 -4.53 -6.67 -17.23
C ILE A 474 -4.65 -7.20 -18.66
N ALA A 475 -5.35 -6.51 -19.56
CA ALA A 475 -5.48 -6.96 -20.95
C ALA A 475 -4.13 -7.04 -21.66
N GLU A 476 -3.24 -6.06 -21.43
CA GLU A 476 -1.87 -6.07 -21.99
C GLU A 476 -1.05 -7.27 -21.47
N GLU A 477 -1.12 -7.61 -20.18
CA GLU A 477 -0.43 -8.76 -19.59
C GLU A 477 -0.89 -10.10 -20.20
N PHE A 478 -2.13 -10.16 -20.68
CA PHE A 478 -2.67 -11.31 -21.44
C PHE A 478 -2.52 -11.17 -22.95
N GLU A 479 -1.66 -10.25 -23.42
CA GLU A 479 -1.42 -10.00 -24.85
C GLU A 479 -2.70 -9.69 -25.64
N ASN A 480 -3.67 -9.05 -24.98
CA ASN A 480 -5.03 -8.76 -25.45
C ASN A 480 -5.83 -10.01 -25.86
N ASN A 481 -5.54 -11.16 -25.26
CA ASN A 481 -6.34 -12.35 -25.43
C ASN A 481 -7.60 -12.27 -24.58
N GLU A 482 -8.70 -11.85 -25.20
CA GLU A 482 -9.98 -11.58 -24.55
C GLU A 482 -10.50 -12.78 -23.73
N SER A 483 -10.39 -13.99 -24.25
CA SER A 483 -10.85 -15.19 -23.53
C SER A 483 -10.11 -15.45 -22.21
N GLN A 484 -8.92 -14.89 -22.02
CA GLN A 484 -8.10 -15.07 -20.83
C GLN A 484 -8.31 -13.96 -19.80
N TYR A 485 -8.48 -12.70 -20.21
CA TYR A 485 -8.64 -11.60 -19.27
C TYR A 485 -10.11 -11.28 -18.93
N MET A 486 -11.06 -11.58 -19.79
CA MET A 486 -12.48 -11.26 -19.56
C MET A 486 -13.03 -11.76 -18.22
N PRO A 487 -12.73 -12.96 -17.71
CA PRO A 487 -13.22 -13.39 -16.41
C PRO A 487 -12.78 -12.48 -15.26
N PHE A 488 -11.63 -11.82 -15.39
CA PHE A 488 -11.15 -10.86 -14.41
C PHE A 488 -11.81 -9.50 -14.57
N TRP A 489 -12.03 -9.07 -15.79
CA TRP A 489 -12.77 -7.83 -16.09
C TRP A 489 -14.21 -7.91 -15.60
N GLU A 490 -14.92 -8.99 -15.89
CA GLU A 490 -16.29 -9.22 -15.40
C GLU A 490 -16.38 -9.15 -13.88
N LEU A 491 -15.40 -9.73 -13.18
CA LEU A 491 -15.32 -9.67 -11.72
C LEU A 491 -15.04 -8.25 -11.22
N ILE A 492 -14.13 -7.52 -11.88
CA ILE A 492 -13.81 -6.14 -11.55
C ILE A 492 -15.05 -5.26 -11.79
N ASP A 493 -15.73 -5.43 -12.94
CA ASP A 493 -16.92 -4.67 -13.30
C ASP A 493 -18.08 -4.96 -12.36
N GLU A 494 -18.26 -6.22 -11.92
CA GLU A 494 -19.26 -6.56 -10.91
C GLU A 494 -19.06 -5.76 -9.62
N ILE A 495 -17.82 -5.70 -9.10
CA ILE A 495 -17.53 -4.97 -7.85
C ILE A 495 -17.57 -3.46 -8.10
N TRP A 496 -17.08 -3.00 -9.25
CA TRP A 496 -17.16 -1.60 -9.66
C TRP A 496 -18.61 -1.10 -9.63
N ASN A 497 -19.49 -1.74 -10.40
CA ASN A 497 -20.87 -1.31 -10.56
C ASN A 497 -21.68 -1.41 -9.26
N ASN A 498 -21.42 -2.43 -8.42
CA ASN A 498 -22.21 -2.66 -7.23
C ASN A 498 -21.72 -1.86 -6.00
N HIS A 499 -20.44 -1.48 -5.94
CA HIS A 499 -19.85 -0.98 -4.71
C HIS A 499 -18.94 0.25 -4.86
N LEU A 500 -18.19 0.36 -5.96
CA LEU A 500 -17.17 1.40 -6.10
C LEU A 500 -17.63 2.58 -6.96
N HIS A 501 -18.43 2.32 -7.98
CA HIS A 501 -19.01 3.38 -8.82
C HIS A 501 -19.90 4.31 -7.97
N SER A 502 -19.70 5.63 -8.13
CA SER A 502 -20.46 6.65 -7.40
C SER A 502 -20.49 7.95 -8.19
N ALA A 503 -21.62 8.65 -8.15
CA ALA A 503 -21.77 9.97 -8.73
C ALA A 503 -20.71 10.98 -8.21
N LEU A 504 -20.36 10.90 -6.92
CA LEU A 504 -19.29 11.73 -6.34
C LEU A 504 -17.94 11.45 -6.97
N HIS A 505 -17.61 10.18 -7.21
CA HIS A 505 -16.34 9.81 -7.83
C HIS A 505 -16.27 10.31 -9.27
N ALA A 506 -17.37 10.20 -10.02
CA ALA A 506 -17.51 10.70 -11.38
C ALA A 506 -17.35 12.24 -11.43
N ALA A 507 -18.07 12.96 -10.57
CA ALA A 507 -17.97 14.42 -10.47
C ALA A 507 -16.55 14.86 -10.08
N ALA A 508 -15.93 14.19 -9.12
CA ALA A 508 -14.55 14.49 -8.71
C ALA A 508 -13.53 14.23 -9.82
N ASN A 509 -13.73 13.20 -10.65
CA ASN A 509 -12.91 12.94 -11.82
C ASN A 509 -13.00 14.07 -12.84
N HIS A 510 -14.22 14.50 -13.19
CA HIS A 510 -14.45 15.62 -14.13
C HIS A 510 -13.88 16.93 -13.61
N LEU A 511 -14.07 17.24 -12.33
CA LEU A 511 -13.59 18.46 -11.71
C LEU A 511 -12.07 18.45 -11.43
N ASN A 512 -11.40 17.34 -11.72
CA ASN A 512 -9.95 17.25 -11.61
C ASN A 512 -9.28 17.92 -12.84
N PRO A 513 -8.68 19.10 -12.72
CA PRO A 513 -8.13 19.81 -13.88
C PRO A 513 -6.93 19.06 -14.50
N ALA A 514 -6.24 18.21 -13.75
CA ALA A 514 -5.15 17.39 -14.27
C ALA A 514 -5.64 16.33 -15.24
N ILE A 515 -6.85 15.82 -15.02
CA ILE A 515 -7.53 14.85 -15.90
C ILE A 515 -8.27 15.59 -17.00
N PHE A 516 -9.18 16.47 -16.63
CA PHE A 516 -10.10 17.14 -17.56
C PHE A 516 -9.38 17.88 -18.71
N TYR A 517 -8.31 18.63 -18.40
CA TYR A 517 -7.53 19.31 -19.42
C TYR A 517 -6.35 18.49 -19.97
N SER A 518 -6.31 17.20 -19.66
CA SER A 518 -5.34 16.31 -20.30
C SER A 518 -5.64 16.18 -21.80
N ARG A 519 -4.63 15.90 -22.61
CA ARG A 519 -4.83 15.74 -24.06
C ARG A 519 -5.58 14.46 -24.42
N ASP A 520 -5.67 13.55 -23.47
CA ASP A 520 -6.22 12.22 -23.63
C ASP A 520 -7.60 12.10 -22.95
N TYR A 521 -8.11 13.22 -22.39
CA TYR A 521 -9.45 13.25 -21.81
C TYR A 521 -10.48 12.97 -22.90
N ASN A 522 -11.20 11.88 -22.73
CA ASN A 522 -12.37 11.55 -23.52
C ASN A 522 -13.60 11.85 -22.68
N PHE A 523 -14.57 12.53 -23.29
CA PHE A 523 -15.86 12.76 -22.65
C PHE A 523 -16.52 11.40 -22.42
N ASP A 524 -16.74 11.08 -21.15
CA ASP A 524 -17.46 9.89 -20.73
C ASP A 524 -18.88 10.28 -20.30
N LYS A 525 -19.88 9.62 -20.88
CA LYS A 525 -21.30 9.84 -20.56
C LYS A 525 -21.60 9.51 -19.10
N GLU A 526 -20.99 8.47 -18.54
CA GLU A 526 -21.15 8.05 -17.15
C GLU A 526 -20.64 9.13 -16.17
N VAL A 527 -19.50 9.73 -16.49
CA VAL A 527 -18.94 10.84 -15.71
C VAL A 527 -19.86 12.06 -15.75
N PHE A 528 -20.43 12.37 -16.92
CA PHE A 528 -21.37 13.49 -17.06
C PHE A 528 -22.70 13.23 -16.32
N GLU A 529 -23.25 12.04 -16.39
CA GLU A 529 -24.43 11.64 -15.61
C GLU A 529 -24.16 11.74 -14.10
N GLY A 530 -22.96 11.40 -13.66
CA GLY A 530 -22.56 11.57 -12.26
C GLY A 530 -22.53 13.02 -11.79
N ILE A 531 -22.06 13.97 -12.64
CA ILE A 531 -22.12 15.40 -12.31
C ILE A 531 -23.56 15.86 -12.18
N ASN A 532 -24.43 15.51 -13.15
CA ASN A 532 -25.85 15.83 -13.10
C ASN A 532 -26.47 15.36 -11.79
N CYS A 533 -26.23 14.09 -11.44
CA CYS A 533 -26.72 13.50 -10.21
C CYS A 533 -26.23 14.27 -8.97
N CYS A 534 -24.96 14.68 -8.94
CA CYS A 534 -24.42 15.47 -7.82
C CYS A 534 -25.08 16.83 -7.73
N ILE A 535 -25.25 17.54 -8.84
CA ILE A 535 -25.88 18.87 -8.86
C ILE A 535 -27.33 18.77 -8.36
N GLU A 536 -28.12 17.86 -8.91
CA GLU A 536 -29.52 17.65 -8.53
C GLU A 536 -29.67 17.24 -7.06
N HIS A 537 -28.77 16.40 -6.57
CA HIS A 537 -28.82 15.86 -5.20
C HIS A 537 -28.41 16.88 -4.14
N MET A 538 -27.32 17.63 -4.42
CA MET A 538 -26.72 18.55 -3.46
C MET A 538 -27.32 19.94 -3.47
N VAL A 539 -27.95 20.35 -4.57
CA VAL A 539 -28.44 21.71 -4.77
C VAL A 539 -29.92 21.72 -5.10
N PRO A 540 -30.81 21.91 -4.11
CA PRO A 540 -32.25 21.87 -4.33
C PRO A 540 -32.81 23.07 -5.14
N ASP A 541 -32.06 24.18 -5.24
CA ASP A 541 -32.47 25.41 -5.92
C ASP A 541 -32.08 25.36 -7.40
N GLU A 542 -33.09 25.33 -8.29
CA GLU A 542 -32.90 25.29 -9.76
C GLU A 542 -32.12 26.52 -10.29
N HIS A 543 -32.26 27.69 -9.65
CA HIS A 543 -31.50 28.87 -10.08
C HIS A 543 -30.01 28.67 -9.83
N ILE A 544 -29.65 28.14 -8.67
CA ILE A 544 -28.25 27.83 -8.32
C ILE A 544 -27.73 26.70 -9.22
N GLN A 545 -28.54 25.68 -9.53
CA GLN A 545 -28.15 24.64 -10.50
C GLN A 545 -27.79 25.25 -11.85
N ASN A 546 -28.59 26.18 -12.36
CA ASN A 546 -28.31 26.85 -13.64
C ASN A 546 -27.00 27.68 -13.59
N GLU A 547 -26.72 28.34 -12.47
CA GLU A 547 -25.44 29.05 -12.28
C GLU A 547 -24.24 28.08 -12.28
N ILE A 548 -24.38 26.91 -11.65
CA ILE A 548 -23.34 25.87 -11.67
C ILE A 548 -23.10 25.40 -13.10
N TRP A 549 -24.15 25.20 -13.90
CA TRP A 549 -24.01 24.79 -15.31
C TRP A 549 -23.26 25.83 -16.13
N LEU A 550 -23.53 27.13 -15.94
CA LEU A 550 -22.78 28.20 -16.61
C LEU A 550 -21.29 28.20 -16.20
N GLN A 551 -21.00 27.93 -14.93
CA GLN A 551 -19.61 27.79 -14.46
C GLN A 551 -18.91 26.56 -15.03
N LEU A 552 -19.62 25.44 -15.21
CA LEU A 552 -19.07 24.23 -15.85
C LEU A 552 -18.76 24.46 -17.33
N GLU A 553 -19.54 25.29 -18.05
CA GLU A 553 -19.19 25.71 -19.41
C GLU A 553 -17.92 26.58 -19.42
N GLN A 554 -17.81 27.55 -18.50
CA GLN A 554 -16.59 28.36 -18.36
C GLN A 554 -15.38 27.50 -17.99
N TYR A 555 -15.57 26.48 -17.11
CA TYR A 555 -14.54 25.51 -16.77
C TYR A 555 -14.10 24.72 -18.00
N LYS A 556 -15.06 24.21 -18.79
CA LYS A 556 -14.80 23.45 -20.02
C LYS A 556 -13.97 24.25 -21.02
N ASP A 557 -14.32 25.50 -21.23
CA ASP A 557 -13.67 26.37 -22.21
C ASP A 557 -12.43 27.09 -21.65
N ALA A 558 -12.10 26.83 -20.38
CA ALA A 558 -11.02 27.49 -19.63
C ALA A 558 -11.14 29.02 -19.66
N GLU A 559 -12.37 29.53 -19.49
CA GLU A 559 -12.65 30.96 -19.45
C GLU A 559 -12.51 31.56 -18.03
N GLY A 560 -12.41 32.91 -17.94
CA GLY A 560 -12.31 33.61 -16.67
C GLY A 560 -11.11 33.10 -15.83
N ASP A 561 -11.36 32.82 -14.57
CA ASP A 561 -10.34 32.36 -13.62
C ASP A 561 -9.71 31.02 -13.98
N PHE A 562 -10.44 30.15 -14.66
CA PHE A 562 -9.95 28.84 -15.11
C PHE A 562 -8.91 28.94 -16.24
N GLY A 563 -8.92 30.05 -17.01
CA GLY A 563 -7.99 30.34 -18.10
C GLY A 563 -6.75 31.15 -17.69
N LEU A 564 -6.67 31.63 -16.45
CA LEU A 564 -5.51 32.38 -15.98
C LEU A 564 -4.21 31.57 -16.11
N GLY A 565 -3.13 32.26 -16.53
CA GLY A 565 -1.83 31.61 -16.71
C GLY A 565 -1.37 30.81 -15.50
N LYS A 566 -1.58 31.34 -14.28
CA LYS A 566 -1.28 30.63 -13.03
C LYS A 566 -2.14 29.39 -12.81
N ALA A 567 -3.42 29.42 -13.17
CA ALA A 567 -4.30 28.26 -13.08
C ALA A 567 -3.85 27.18 -14.06
N THR A 568 -3.54 27.56 -15.30
CA THR A 568 -3.08 26.65 -16.36
C THR A 568 -1.75 25.97 -16.02
N GLU A 569 -0.77 26.73 -15.48
CA GLU A 569 0.52 26.18 -15.05
C GLU A 569 0.41 25.18 -13.90
N ARG A 570 -0.59 25.36 -13.03
CA ARG A 570 -0.74 24.60 -11.79
C ARG A 570 -1.68 23.38 -11.88
N ARG A 571 -2.38 23.19 -13.00
CA ARG A 571 -3.31 22.06 -13.23
C ARG A 571 -2.73 20.68 -12.88
N ASN A 572 -1.41 20.51 -13.07
CA ASN A 572 -0.71 19.24 -12.81
C ASN A 572 0.15 19.27 -11.52
N ILE A 573 0.13 20.36 -10.77
CA ILE A 573 1.03 20.55 -9.61
C ILE A 573 0.25 20.38 -8.30
N PHE A 574 -0.93 20.97 -8.22
CA PHE A 574 -1.76 20.88 -7.03
C PHE A 574 -2.72 19.70 -7.10
N HIS A 575 -2.98 19.12 -5.94
CA HIS A 575 -4.06 18.16 -5.81
C HIS A 575 -5.39 18.87 -5.96
N PRO A 576 -6.36 18.29 -6.67
CA PRO A 576 -7.72 18.75 -6.64
C PRO A 576 -8.32 18.48 -5.25
N GLY A 577 -8.94 19.48 -4.65
CA GLY A 577 -9.57 19.41 -3.34
C GLY A 577 -9.10 20.46 -2.35
#